data_1917b929175622260ba11e0ea67facb2
#
_entry.id   1917b929175622260ba11e0ea67facb2
#
_cell.length_a   1.000
_cell.length_b   1.000
_cell.length_c   1.000
_cell.angle_alpha   90.00
_cell.angle_beta   90.00
_cell.angle_gamma   90.00
#
_symmetry.space_group_name_H-M   'P 1'
#
loop_
_entity.id
_entity.type
_entity.pdbx_description
1 polymer ?
#
loop_
_entity_poly.entity_id
_entity_poly.type
_entity_poly.pdbx_seq_one_letter_code
_entity_poly.pdbx_strand_id
1 'polypeptide(L)'
;MVRVHPETGERAVFVNPNFTSHVLELSRQEGRHLLAMLYEHMANARYSCRFRWQPGSVAFWDNRATAHLVPTDVPPGFERSMQRITLAGDVPVGPDGASSYALAGETFA
;
A
#
# COMPACT_ATOMS: atom_id res chain seq x y z
N MET A 1 10.16 6.08 -3.39
CA MET A 1 8.89 6.40 -2.73
C MET A 1 7.74 6.74 -3.69
N VAL A 2 8.02 7.30 -4.85
CA VAL A 2 7.00 7.56 -5.88
C VAL A 2 7.15 6.52 -6.98
N ARG A 3 6.04 5.90 -7.38
CA ARG A 3 6.03 5.01 -8.54
C ARG A 3 5.12 5.57 -9.64
N VAL A 4 5.36 5.15 -10.85
CA VAL A 4 4.46 5.37 -11.98
C VAL A 4 3.55 4.16 -12.14
N HIS A 5 2.27 4.38 -12.27
CA HIS A 5 1.31 3.32 -12.52
C HIS A 5 1.46 2.83 -13.97
N PRO A 6 1.67 1.53 -14.21
CA PRO A 6 2.03 1.03 -15.54
C PRO A 6 0.92 1.19 -16.59
N GLU A 7 -0.35 1.20 -16.16
CA GLU A 7 -1.49 1.31 -17.08
C GLU A 7 -1.91 2.77 -17.32
N THR A 8 -1.90 3.60 -16.26
CA THR A 8 -2.43 4.97 -16.33
C THR A 8 -1.34 6.03 -16.52
N GLY A 9 -0.09 5.72 -16.21
CA GLY A 9 1.01 6.68 -16.20
C GLY A 9 0.97 7.66 -15.02
N GLU A 10 0.01 7.55 -14.14
CA GLU A 10 -0.11 8.43 -12.97
C GLU A 10 0.98 8.14 -11.94
N ARG A 11 1.43 9.20 -11.28
CA ARG A 11 2.39 9.11 -10.19
C ARG A 11 1.67 8.95 -8.87
N ALA A 12 2.06 7.95 -8.10
CA ALA A 12 1.50 7.68 -6.79
C ALA A 12 2.59 7.56 -5.73
N VAL A 13 2.29 8.00 -4.52
CA VAL A 13 3.11 7.70 -3.33
C VAL A 13 2.95 6.23 -3.02
N PHE A 14 4.07 5.50 -3.04
CA PHE A 14 4.10 4.06 -2.85
C PHE A 14 4.86 3.73 -1.56
N VAL A 15 4.19 3.94 -0.45
CA VAL A 15 4.65 3.62 0.91
C VAL A 15 3.57 2.86 1.66
N ASN A 16 3.98 2.02 2.61
CA ASN A 16 3.04 1.23 3.41
C ASN A 16 3.62 1.04 4.81
N PRO A 17 2.87 1.29 5.89
CA PRO A 17 3.39 1.17 7.26
C PRO A 17 3.86 -0.24 7.64
N ASN A 18 3.35 -1.28 6.97
CA ASN A 18 3.75 -2.66 7.23
C ASN A 18 5.00 -3.10 6.45
N PHE A 19 5.30 -2.46 5.31
CA PHE A 19 6.36 -2.90 4.40
C PHE A 19 7.48 -1.88 4.22
N THR A 20 7.20 -0.59 4.40
CA THR A 20 8.22 0.46 4.25
C THR A 20 8.99 0.65 5.55
N SER A 21 10.26 0.29 5.55
CA SER A 21 11.12 0.40 6.74
C SER A 21 11.76 1.77 6.90
N HIS A 22 12.25 2.37 5.82
CA HIS A 22 12.94 3.67 5.86
C HIS A 22 13.07 4.27 4.45
N VAL A 23 13.52 5.50 4.39
CA VAL A 23 13.86 6.23 3.16
C VAL A 23 15.38 6.30 3.06
N LEU A 24 15.95 5.78 1.97
CA LEU A 24 17.40 5.60 1.83
C LEU A 24 18.19 6.91 1.85
N GLU A 25 17.63 7.96 1.23
CA GLU A 25 18.29 9.25 1.04
C GLU A 25 18.18 10.20 2.26
N LEU A 26 17.49 9.76 3.32
CA LEU A 26 17.24 10.56 4.51
C LEU A 26 17.88 9.93 5.76
N SER A 27 18.20 10.76 6.72
CA SER A 27 18.52 10.26 8.06
C SER A 27 17.32 9.50 8.64
N ARG A 28 17.57 8.61 9.60
CA ARG A 28 16.49 7.83 10.23
C ARG A 28 15.42 8.72 10.88
N GLN A 29 15.80 9.88 11.39
CA GLN A 29 14.87 10.82 12.04
C GLN A 29 14.00 11.52 10.98
N GLU A 30 14.58 12.07 9.95
CA GLU A 30 13.87 12.73 8.85
C GLU A 30 12.94 11.76 8.15
N GLY A 31 13.43 10.55 7.82
CA GLY A 31 12.63 9.51 7.17
C GLY A 31 11.42 9.10 8.00
N ARG A 32 11.56 8.96 9.32
CA ARG A 32 10.41 8.66 10.21
C ARG A 32 9.36 9.75 10.18
N HIS A 33 9.76 11.03 10.24
CA HIS A 33 8.81 12.15 10.22
C HIS A 33 8.09 12.23 8.87
N LEU A 34 8.83 12.06 7.77
CA LEU A 34 8.23 12.04 6.44
C LEU A 34 7.23 10.90 6.27
N LEU A 35 7.60 9.69 6.65
CA LEU A 35 6.71 8.52 6.55
C LEU A 35 5.48 8.69 7.45
N ALA A 36 5.63 9.19 8.66
CA ALA A 36 4.50 9.45 9.56
C ALA A 36 3.49 10.43 8.93
N MET A 37 3.97 11.53 8.36
CA MET A 37 3.15 12.50 7.66
C MET A 37 2.40 11.87 6.46
N LEU A 38 3.09 11.05 5.68
CA LEU A 38 2.48 10.36 4.53
C LEU A 38 1.42 9.34 4.96
N TYR A 39 1.67 8.58 6.03
CA TYR A 39 0.70 7.61 6.56
C TYR A 39 -0.54 8.31 7.11
N GLU A 40 -0.38 9.42 7.82
CA GLU A 40 -1.50 10.24 8.29
C GLU A 40 -2.32 10.80 7.13
N HIS A 41 -1.64 11.27 6.08
CA HIS A 41 -2.31 11.75 4.87
C HIS A 41 -3.11 10.65 4.16
N MET A 42 -2.53 9.45 4.02
CA MET A 42 -3.20 8.30 3.40
C MET A 42 -4.44 7.85 4.19
N ALA A 43 -4.39 7.95 5.52
CA ALA A 43 -5.50 7.58 6.40
C ALA A 43 -6.62 8.64 6.47
N ASN A 44 -6.47 9.76 5.79
CA ASN A 44 -7.46 10.83 5.81
C ASN A 44 -8.79 10.36 5.23
N ALA A 45 -9.88 10.63 5.94
CA ALA A 45 -11.24 10.24 5.55
C ALA A 45 -11.67 10.76 4.16
N ARG A 46 -11.05 11.85 3.68
CA ARG A 46 -11.30 12.39 2.33
C ARG A 46 -10.91 11.43 1.20
N TYR A 47 -9.95 10.55 1.47
CA TYR A 47 -9.39 9.61 0.49
C TYR A 47 -9.76 8.16 0.79
N SER A 48 -10.63 7.94 1.78
CA SER A 48 -10.97 6.61 2.27
C SER A 48 -12.44 6.32 2.10
N CYS A 49 -12.76 5.07 1.84
CA CYS A 49 -14.13 4.56 1.91
C CYS A 49 -14.15 3.28 2.71
N ARG A 50 -15.29 2.97 3.34
CA ARG A 50 -15.51 1.68 4.00
C ARG A 50 -16.39 0.82 3.12
N PHE A 51 -15.90 -0.36 2.79
CA PHE A 51 -16.69 -1.35 2.08
C PHE A 51 -17.47 -2.20 3.09
N ARG A 52 -18.79 -2.26 2.94
CA ARG A 52 -19.67 -3.08 3.78
C ARG A 52 -19.82 -4.45 3.17
N TRP A 53 -19.13 -5.41 3.75
CA TRP A 53 -19.16 -6.79 3.31
C TRP A 53 -20.49 -7.47 3.65
N GLN A 54 -20.96 -8.31 2.71
CA GLN A 54 -22.07 -9.23 2.89
C GLN A 54 -21.63 -10.63 2.45
N PRO A 55 -22.28 -11.70 2.88
CA PRO A 55 -22.01 -13.04 2.36
C PRO A 55 -22.10 -13.05 0.84
N GLY A 56 -21.06 -13.59 0.19
CA GLY A 56 -20.95 -13.60 -1.28
C GLY A 56 -20.40 -12.31 -1.90
N SER A 57 -20.09 -11.26 -1.12
CA SER A 57 -19.41 -10.08 -1.67
C SER A 57 -18.01 -10.42 -2.17
N VAL A 58 -17.67 -9.87 -3.34
CA VAL A 58 -16.32 -9.93 -3.92
C VAL A 58 -15.86 -8.50 -4.17
N ALA A 59 -14.63 -8.17 -3.76
CA ALA A 59 -14.03 -6.87 -4.02
C ALA A 59 -12.69 -7.06 -4.74
N PHE A 60 -12.45 -6.20 -5.72
CA PHE A 60 -11.19 -6.10 -6.44
C PHE A 60 -10.61 -4.72 -6.18
N TRP A 61 -9.31 -4.65 -5.93
CA TRP A 61 -8.60 -3.38 -5.82
C TRP A 61 -7.19 -3.52 -6.38
N ASP A 62 -6.67 -2.41 -6.85
CA ASP A 62 -5.32 -2.32 -7.37
C ASP A 62 -4.35 -1.90 -6.27
N ASN A 63 -3.49 -2.80 -5.82
CA ASN A 63 -2.48 -2.53 -4.81
C ASN A 63 -1.40 -1.54 -5.27
N ARG A 64 -1.33 -1.23 -6.56
CA ARG A 64 -0.40 -0.27 -7.13
C ARG A 64 -0.83 1.18 -6.87
N ALA A 65 -2.12 1.41 -6.70
CA ALA A 65 -2.73 2.73 -6.53
C ALA A 65 -3.48 2.90 -5.21
N THR A 66 -3.82 1.81 -4.51
CA THR A 66 -4.64 1.84 -3.30
C THR A 66 -3.97 1.13 -2.13
N ALA A 67 -4.32 1.54 -0.93
CA ALA A 67 -4.02 0.82 0.30
C ALA A 67 -5.32 0.39 0.98
N HIS A 68 -5.29 -0.72 1.69
CA HIS A 68 -6.45 -1.22 2.42
C HIS A 68 -6.09 -1.57 3.86
N LEU A 69 -7.05 -1.42 4.74
CA LEU A 69 -6.92 -1.67 6.17
C LEU A 69 -8.08 -2.55 6.65
N VAL A 70 -7.79 -3.50 7.50
CA VAL A 70 -8.82 -4.20 8.26
C VAL A 70 -9.23 -3.30 9.43
N PRO A 71 -10.53 -2.93 9.54
CA PRO A 71 -10.99 -2.12 10.65
C PRO A 71 -10.76 -2.82 11.98
N THR A 72 -10.36 -2.06 12.99
CA THR A 72 -10.13 -2.57 14.36
C THR A 72 -11.35 -2.44 15.27
N ASP A 73 -12.41 -1.84 14.77
CA ASP A 73 -13.67 -1.57 15.46
C ASP A 73 -14.73 -2.66 15.27
N VAL A 74 -14.28 -3.88 14.96
CA VAL A 74 -15.17 -5.06 14.88
C VAL A 74 -15.55 -5.48 16.30
N PRO A 75 -16.86 -5.58 16.62
CA PRO A 75 -17.29 -5.96 17.95
C PRO A 75 -16.75 -7.33 18.38
N PRO A 76 -16.44 -7.54 19.67
CA PRO A 76 -16.08 -8.84 20.20
C PRO A 76 -17.12 -9.90 19.88
N GLY A 77 -16.69 -11.10 19.48
CA GLY A 77 -17.59 -12.20 19.14
C GLY A 77 -18.11 -12.19 17.71
N PHE A 78 -17.74 -11.21 16.91
CA PHE A 78 -18.07 -11.21 15.48
C PHE A 78 -17.05 -12.07 14.72
N GLU A 79 -17.51 -13.17 14.15
CA GLU A 79 -16.68 -14.01 13.31
C GLU A 79 -16.57 -13.41 11.91
N ARG A 80 -15.34 -13.21 11.44
CA ARG A 80 -15.05 -12.68 10.09
C ARG A 80 -14.13 -13.65 9.37
N SER A 81 -14.68 -14.38 8.42
CA SER A 81 -13.93 -15.27 7.56
C SER A 81 -13.88 -14.70 6.14
N MET A 82 -12.69 -14.55 5.59
CA MET A 82 -12.47 -14.00 4.24
C MET A 82 -11.38 -14.78 3.52
N GLN A 83 -11.56 -14.92 2.22
CA GLN A 83 -10.54 -15.46 1.33
C GLN A 83 -9.92 -14.33 0.51
N ARG A 84 -8.62 -14.44 0.24
CA ARG A 84 -7.88 -13.48 -0.58
C ARG A 84 -7.04 -14.22 -1.60
N ILE A 85 -7.05 -13.71 -2.83
CA ILE A 85 -6.13 -14.10 -3.88
C ILE A 85 -5.37 -12.83 -4.28
N THR A 86 -4.05 -12.92 -4.33
CA THR A 86 -3.18 -11.84 -4.80
C THR A 86 -2.57 -12.25 -6.12
N LEU A 87 -2.74 -11.43 -7.13
CA LEU A 87 -2.11 -11.62 -8.43
C LEU A 87 -0.70 -11.03 -8.40
N ALA A 88 0.23 -11.67 -9.08
CA ALA A 88 1.56 -11.13 -9.27
C ALA A 88 1.48 -9.80 -10.05
N GLY A 89 2.22 -8.81 -9.60
CA GLY A 89 2.26 -7.49 -10.20
C GLY A 89 3.55 -7.26 -10.99
N ASP A 90 3.71 -6.02 -11.43
CA ASP A 90 4.90 -5.53 -12.10
C ASP A 90 5.97 -5.06 -11.10
N VAL A 91 7.20 -4.97 -11.55
CA VAL A 91 8.28 -4.32 -10.80
C VAL A 91 8.00 -2.82 -10.74
N PRO A 92 7.98 -2.19 -9.54
CA PRO A 92 7.75 -0.75 -9.46
C PRO A 92 8.78 0.06 -10.23
N VAL A 93 8.31 1.05 -10.98
CA VAL A 93 9.15 1.98 -11.76
C VAL A 93 9.00 3.39 -11.22
N GLY A 94 10.09 4.08 -11.02
CA GLY A 94 10.14 5.47 -10.56
C GLY A 94 9.78 6.48 -11.64
N PRO A 95 9.58 7.75 -11.28
CA PRO A 95 9.29 8.83 -12.24
C PRO A 95 10.43 9.11 -13.22
N ASP A 96 11.63 8.67 -12.90
CA ASP A 96 12.84 8.73 -13.71
C ASP A 96 12.99 7.54 -14.68
N GLY A 97 12.05 6.60 -14.65
CA GLY A 97 12.08 5.38 -15.43
C GLY A 97 12.94 4.26 -14.82
N ALA A 98 13.54 4.48 -13.65
CA ALA A 98 14.33 3.45 -12.98
C ALA A 98 13.45 2.40 -12.34
N SER A 99 13.72 1.13 -12.60
CA SER A 99 13.05 0.01 -11.97
C SER A 99 13.60 -0.24 -10.56
N SER A 100 12.72 -0.63 -9.67
CA SER A 100 13.13 -1.10 -8.34
C SER A 100 13.94 -2.39 -8.44
N TYR A 101 14.85 -2.58 -7.51
CA TYR A 101 15.68 -3.78 -7.40
C TYR A 101 15.80 -4.20 -5.94
N ALA A 102 16.05 -5.48 -5.71
CA ALA A 102 16.27 -6.00 -4.37
C ALA A 102 17.67 -5.60 -3.88
N LEU A 103 17.74 -4.99 -2.69
CA LEU A 103 19.01 -4.72 -2.01
C LEU A 103 19.51 -5.95 -1.26
N ALA A 104 18.62 -6.83 -0.86
CA ALA A 104 18.93 -8.11 -0.20
C ALA A 104 17.76 -9.09 -0.40
N GLY A 105 18.07 -10.39 -0.36
CA GLY A 105 17.08 -11.45 -0.58
C GLY A 105 16.74 -11.69 -2.06
N GLU A 106 15.78 -12.58 -2.27
CA GLU A 106 15.27 -12.86 -3.61
C GLU A 106 14.16 -11.88 -3.98
N THR A 107 14.09 -11.52 -5.26
CA THR A 107 12.96 -10.77 -5.78
C THR A 107 11.72 -11.66 -5.80
N PHE A 108 10.60 -11.15 -5.34
CA PHE A 108 9.32 -11.82 -5.56
C PHE A 108 9.05 -11.86 -7.07
N ALA A 109 8.98 -13.05 -7.58
CA ALA A 109 8.60 -13.29 -8.97
C ALA A 109 7.07 -13.23 -9.12
#